data_68e969bdca1058871c43d5e34aa1d406
#
_entry.id   68e969bdca1058871c43d5e34aa1d406
#
_cell.length_a   1.000
_cell.length_b   1.000
_cell.length_c   1.000
_cell.angle_alpha   90.00
_cell.angle_beta   90.00
_cell.angle_gamma   90.00
#
_symmetry.space_group_name_H-M   'P 1'
#
loop_
_entity.id
_entity.type
_entity.pdbx_description
1 polymer ?
#
loop_
_entity_poly.entity_id
_entity_poly.type
_entity_poly.pdbx_seq_one_letter_code
_entity_poly.pdbx_strand_id
1 'polypeptide(L)'
;MKKIFTIIGISFLSVSSLQAQTPVEQGNFIIDVYAGIPNWANSILYNNVEPDATQTDVRNYKLNGGLLSYGGRFEYMIADNFGVGVDVNYEVSGFNYDYTTQEYNDVTMQFENRDYNIDYKSKKLRAMARLNYHFVQNDRLDAYAGFAGGYKNVNRSIATNDTNYDDGSINGALIPVSFRIAVGTRIYFTNNIGGMIELGAGGGALLQFGLSAKF
;
A
#
# COMPACT_ATOMS: atom_id res chain seq x y z
N MET A 1 3.03 17.71 17.30
CA MET A 1 2.41 16.54 16.63
C MET A 1 2.40 15.26 17.49
N LYS A 2 3.48 14.90 18.22
CA LYS A 2 3.50 13.68 19.08
C LYS A 2 2.42 13.65 20.17
N LYS A 3 2.05 14.80 20.76
CA LYS A 3 1.05 14.89 21.84
C LYS A 3 -0.41 14.70 21.36
N ILE A 4 -0.72 15.01 20.11
CA ILE A 4 -2.07 14.83 19.54
C ILE A 4 -2.37 13.35 19.31
N PHE A 5 -1.39 12.58 18.83
CA PHE A 5 -1.55 11.13 18.65
C PHE A 5 -1.76 10.40 19.98
N THR A 6 -1.12 10.85 21.06
CA THR A 6 -1.30 10.26 22.38
C THR A 6 -2.70 10.51 22.94
N ILE A 7 -3.27 11.70 22.73
CA ILE A 7 -4.61 12.04 23.21
C ILE A 7 -5.69 11.27 22.44
N ILE A 8 -5.54 11.14 21.11
CA ILE A 8 -6.45 10.34 20.28
C ILE A 8 -6.41 8.86 20.68
N GLY A 9 -5.22 8.31 20.95
CA GLY A 9 -5.05 6.92 21.41
C GLY A 9 -5.70 6.64 22.78
N ILE A 10 -5.61 7.57 23.72
CA ILE A 10 -6.20 7.43 25.06
C ILE A 10 -7.73 7.58 25.03
N SER A 11 -8.28 8.45 24.18
CA SER A 11 -9.73 8.61 24.01
C SER A 11 -10.39 7.37 23.40
N PHE A 12 -9.69 6.60 22.57
CA PHE A 12 -10.17 5.33 22.03
C PHE A 12 -10.23 4.19 23.06
N LEU A 13 -9.35 4.20 24.05
CA LEU A 13 -9.30 3.16 25.08
C LEU A 13 -10.37 3.30 26.18
N SER A 14 -10.99 4.47 26.32
CA SER A 14 -11.97 4.74 27.40
C SER A 14 -13.42 4.38 27.05
N VAL A 15 -13.74 3.97 25.82
CA VAL A 15 -15.10 3.60 25.38
C VAL A 15 -15.41 2.12 25.59
N SER A 16 -14.47 1.31 26.07
CA SER A 16 -14.61 -0.14 26.22
C SER A 16 -15.26 -0.57 27.54
N SER A 17 -16.30 0.11 28.02
CA SER A 17 -17.04 -0.31 29.22
C SER A 17 -18.21 -1.24 28.90
N LEU A 18 -18.02 -2.55 29.23
CA LEU A 18 -19.05 -3.49 29.67
C LEU A 18 -20.32 -3.64 28.81
N GLN A 19 -20.18 -3.91 27.52
CA GLN A 19 -21.29 -4.48 26.76
C GLN A 19 -20.96 -5.94 26.39
N ALA A 20 -21.98 -6.81 26.40
CA ALA A 20 -21.88 -8.13 25.80
C ALA A 20 -21.34 -7.98 24.37
N GLN A 21 -20.47 -8.88 23.93
CA GLN A 21 -19.97 -8.84 22.57
C GLN A 21 -21.15 -8.96 21.62
N THR A 22 -21.29 -8.00 20.71
CA THR A 22 -22.34 -8.00 19.68
C THR A 22 -21.73 -8.32 18.34
N PRO A 23 -22.40 -9.09 17.49
CA PRO A 23 -21.98 -9.27 16.10
C PRO A 23 -21.93 -7.92 15.37
N VAL A 24 -21.39 -7.93 14.16
CA VAL A 24 -21.49 -6.79 13.26
C VAL A 24 -22.93 -6.74 12.75
N GLU A 25 -23.63 -5.63 12.95
CA GLU A 25 -25.05 -5.46 12.67
C GLU A 25 -25.31 -4.18 11.89
N GLN A 26 -26.51 -4.05 11.32
CA GLN A 26 -26.97 -2.83 10.67
C GLN A 26 -26.77 -1.60 11.60
N GLY A 27 -26.20 -0.53 11.05
CA GLY A 27 -25.94 0.72 11.78
C GLY A 27 -24.52 0.79 12.37
N ASN A 28 -23.76 -0.30 12.39
CA ASN A 28 -22.37 -0.26 12.85
C ASN A 28 -21.46 0.47 11.87
N PHE A 29 -20.47 1.16 12.42
CA PHE A 29 -19.31 1.70 11.70
C PHE A 29 -18.11 0.83 11.98
N ILE A 30 -17.34 0.52 10.94
CA ILE A 30 -16.12 -0.27 11.05
C ILE A 30 -14.97 0.53 10.43
N ILE A 31 -13.85 0.58 11.14
CA ILE A 31 -12.62 1.22 10.68
C ILE A 31 -11.51 0.19 10.72
N ASP A 32 -10.86 -0.03 9.58
CA ASP A 32 -9.67 -0.86 9.47
C ASP A 32 -8.45 0.01 9.16
N VAL A 33 -7.31 -0.29 9.81
CA VAL A 33 -5.99 0.24 9.44
C VAL A 33 -5.08 -0.94 9.19
N TYR A 34 -4.46 -1.00 8.00
CA TYR A 34 -3.76 -2.19 7.57
C TYR A 34 -2.44 -1.93 6.85
N ALA A 35 -1.57 -2.92 6.88
CA ALA A 35 -0.46 -3.10 5.97
C ALA A 35 -0.75 -4.27 5.02
N GLY A 36 -0.13 -4.28 3.85
CA GLY A 36 -0.34 -5.35 2.87
C GLY A 36 0.95 -5.77 2.17
N ILE A 37 1.03 -7.06 1.82
CA ILE A 37 2.14 -7.71 1.12
C ILE A 37 1.61 -8.65 0.01
N PRO A 38 2.36 -8.92 -1.05
CA PRO A 38 3.49 -8.13 -1.51
C PRO A 38 3.04 -6.80 -2.09
N ASN A 39 3.93 -5.81 -2.08
CA ASN A 39 3.85 -4.71 -3.02
C ASN A 39 4.20 -5.28 -4.41
N TRP A 40 3.20 -5.53 -5.24
CA TRP A 40 3.35 -6.20 -6.53
C TRP A 40 4.39 -5.55 -7.44
N ALA A 41 4.45 -4.21 -7.44
CA ALA A 41 5.39 -3.51 -8.30
C ALA A 41 6.84 -3.80 -7.89
N ASN A 42 7.14 -3.76 -6.58
CA ASN A 42 8.47 -4.10 -6.09
C ASN A 42 8.79 -5.59 -6.26
N SER A 43 7.81 -6.48 -6.11
CA SER A 43 8.02 -7.91 -6.36
C SER A 43 8.37 -8.21 -7.82
N ILE A 44 7.73 -7.51 -8.76
CA ILE A 44 8.05 -7.64 -10.18
C ILE A 44 9.42 -7.02 -10.47
N LEU A 45 9.73 -5.86 -9.92
CA LEU A 45 11.04 -5.22 -10.09
C LEU A 45 12.17 -6.07 -9.53
N TYR A 46 11.97 -6.67 -8.35
CA TYR A 46 12.96 -7.56 -7.73
C TYR A 46 13.30 -8.77 -8.61
N ASN A 47 12.28 -9.37 -9.24
CA ASN A 47 12.49 -10.59 -10.03
C ASN A 47 12.95 -10.36 -11.48
N ASN A 48 12.78 -9.13 -12.03
CA ASN A 48 13.00 -8.88 -13.46
C ASN A 48 14.03 -7.80 -13.77
N VAL A 49 14.51 -7.07 -12.78
CA VAL A 49 15.45 -5.95 -12.95
C VAL A 49 16.77 -6.19 -12.19
N GLU A 50 17.09 -7.46 -11.88
CA GLU A 50 18.49 -7.76 -11.55
C GLU A 50 19.32 -7.43 -12.80
N PRO A 51 20.20 -6.43 -12.75
CA PRO A 51 21.00 -6.07 -13.89
C PRO A 51 21.84 -7.28 -14.28
N ASP A 52 21.81 -7.64 -15.55
CA ASP A 52 22.71 -8.68 -16.06
C ASP A 52 24.15 -8.21 -15.82
N ALA A 53 24.82 -8.85 -14.86
CA ALA A 53 26.18 -8.54 -14.44
C ALA A 53 27.20 -8.61 -15.59
N THR A 54 26.77 -8.95 -16.79
CA THR A 54 27.62 -9.11 -17.97
C THR A 54 27.71 -7.84 -18.84
N GLN A 55 26.85 -6.82 -18.66
CA GLN A 55 26.83 -5.67 -19.58
C GLN A 55 27.15 -4.30 -18.95
N THR A 56 27.07 -4.14 -17.64
CA THR A 56 27.40 -2.87 -16.96
C THR A 56 27.86 -3.15 -15.54
N ASP A 57 28.85 -2.40 -15.04
CA ASP A 57 29.27 -2.41 -13.63
C ASP A 57 28.18 -1.79 -12.74
N VAL A 58 27.02 -2.48 -12.63
CA VAL A 58 25.93 -2.05 -11.74
C VAL A 58 26.25 -2.46 -10.31
N ARG A 59 26.19 -1.49 -9.41
CA ARG A 59 26.51 -1.64 -7.99
C ARG A 59 25.38 -1.07 -7.12
N ASN A 60 25.37 -1.50 -5.87
CA ASN A 60 24.48 -0.94 -4.84
C ASN A 60 22.98 -0.99 -5.16
N TYR A 61 22.52 -1.98 -5.92
CA TYR A 61 21.12 -2.13 -6.23
C TYR A 61 20.27 -2.28 -4.96
N LYS A 62 19.28 -1.40 -4.79
CA LYS A 62 18.35 -1.38 -3.66
C LYS A 62 16.93 -1.10 -4.14
N LEU A 63 15.96 -1.79 -3.55
CA LEU A 63 14.55 -1.47 -3.76
C LEU A 63 14.10 -0.30 -2.88
N ASN A 64 13.41 0.66 -3.47
CA ASN A 64 12.77 1.76 -2.78
C ASN A 64 11.34 1.39 -2.37
N GLY A 65 10.90 1.83 -1.16
CA GLY A 65 9.54 1.67 -0.67
C GLY A 65 9.22 0.32 -0.01
N GLY A 66 10.12 -0.65 -0.09
CA GLY A 66 9.97 -1.96 0.55
C GLY A 66 8.85 -2.82 -0.06
N LEU A 67 8.48 -3.89 0.65
CA LEU A 67 7.47 -4.87 0.22
C LEU A 67 6.06 -4.56 0.75
N LEU A 68 5.90 -3.49 1.53
CA LEU A 68 4.65 -3.14 2.19
C LEU A 68 3.88 -2.07 1.43
N SER A 69 2.56 -2.22 1.41
CA SER A 69 1.58 -1.16 1.16
C SER A 69 0.84 -0.85 2.46
N TYR A 70 0.28 0.34 2.58
CA TYR A 70 -0.45 0.77 3.77
C TYR A 70 -1.81 1.32 3.36
N GLY A 71 -2.80 1.14 4.20
CA GLY A 71 -4.13 1.66 3.92
C GLY A 71 -5.02 1.78 5.13
N GLY A 72 -6.18 2.37 4.88
CA GLY A 72 -7.27 2.47 5.83
C GLY A 72 -8.59 2.29 5.12
N ARG A 73 -9.54 1.76 5.85
CA ARG A 73 -10.89 1.48 5.36
C ARG A 73 -11.91 2.00 6.35
N PHE A 74 -12.98 2.57 5.84
CA PHE A 74 -14.17 2.92 6.58
C PHE A 74 -15.34 2.17 5.95
N GLU A 75 -16.17 1.57 6.78
CA GLU A 75 -17.35 0.81 6.35
C GLU A 75 -18.53 1.16 7.25
N TYR A 76 -19.72 1.27 6.66
CA TYR A 76 -21.00 1.43 7.34
C TYR A 76 -21.91 0.28 6.94
N MET A 77 -22.47 -0.39 7.94
CA MET A 77 -23.41 -1.50 7.73
C MET A 77 -24.79 -0.96 7.39
N ILE A 78 -25.16 -1.03 6.11
CA ILE A 78 -26.49 -0.60 5.62
C ILE A 78 -27.59 -1.65 5.87
N ALA A 79 -27.17 -2.90 6.06
CA ALA A 79 -28.01 -4.02 6.49
C ALA A 79 -27.13 -4.98 7.30
N ASP A 80 -27.73 -5.95 7.99
CA ASP A 80 -26.98 -6.87 8.85
C ASP A 80 -25.83 -7.59 8.14
N ASN A 81 -25.98 -7.88 6.85
CA ASN A 81 -24.97 -8.58 6.06
C ASN A 81 -24.40 -7.77 4.88
N PHE A 82 -24.72 -6.47 4.77
CA PHE A 82 -24.20 -5.61 3.72
C PHE A 82 -23.58 -4.33 4.28
N GLY A 83 -22.30 -4.13 3.96
CA GLY A 83 -21.55 -2.93 4.26
C GLY A 83 -21.20 -2.13 3.01
N VAL A 84 -21.23 -0.80 3.12
CA VAL A 84 -20.73 0.14 2.10
C VAL A 84 -19.64 1.01 2.71
N GLY A 85 -18.64 1.36 1.93
CA GLY A 85 -17.54 2.12 2.50
C GLY A 85 -16.55 2.67 1.49
N VAL A 86 -15.41 3.09 2.03
CA VAL A 86 -14.28 3.58 1.25
C VAL A 86 -12.99 2.88 1.69
N ASP A 87 -12.11 2.64 0.75
CA ASP A 87 -10.80 2.03 0.96
C ASP A 87 -9.74 2.96 0.34
N VAL A 88 -8.80 3.42 1.15
CA VAL A 88 -7.70 4.26 0.69
C VAL A 88 -6.39 3.54 0.98
N ASN A 89 -5.57 3.33 -0.05
CA ASN A 89 -4.27 2.71 0.11
C ASN A 89 -3.16 3.46 -0.61
N TYR A 90 -1.98 3.36 -0.03
CA TYR A 90 -0.77 4.00 -0.49
C TYR A 90 0.35 2.99 -0.63
N GLU A 91 1.08 3.07 -1.73
CA GLU A 91 2.16 2.18 -2.10
C GLU A 91 3.31 2.99 -2.69
N VAL A 92 4.53 2.69 -2.25
CA VAL A 92 5.76 3.21 -2.86
C VAL A 92 6.55 2.04 -3.41
N SER A 93 6.97 2.15 -4.66
CA SER A 93 7.81 1.17 -5.34
C SER A 93 8.89 1.87 -6.14
N GLY A 94 10.00 1.19 -6.35
CA GLY A 94 11.10 1.74 -7.12
C GLY A 94 12.40 1.01 -6.85
N PHE A 95 13.47 1.53 -7.42
CA PHE A 95 14.82 1.01 -7.26
C PHE A 95 15.83 2.15 -7.33
N ASN A 96 16.99 1.89 -6.76
CA ASN A 96 18.15 2.75 -6.82
C ASN A 96 19.36 1.87 -7.11
N TYR A 97 20.22 2.31 -8.01
CA TYR A 97 21.49 1.65 -8.28
C TYR A 97 22.54 2.63 -8.80
N ASP A 98 23.81 2.25 -8.64
CA ASP A 98 24.95 2.93 -9.21
C ASP A 98 25.44 2.14 -10.43
N TYR A 99 25.91 2.84 -11.47
CA TYR A 99 26.57 2.24 -12.61
C TYR A 99 27.79 3.04 -13.04
N THR A 100 28.76 2.34 -13.63
CA THR A 100 29.95 2.95 -14.19
C THR A 100 29.90 2.84 -15.72
N THR A 101 30.17 3.94 -16.40
CA THR A 101 30.34 3.96 -17.84
C THR A 101 31.64 4.64 -18.22
N GLN A 102 32.13 4.37 -19.44
CA GLN A 102 33.29 5.04 -19.99
C GLN A 102 32.87 6.21 -20.85
N GLU A 103 33.32 7.41 -20.50
CA GLU A 103 33.09 8.62 -21.26
C GLU A 103 34.39 9.16 -21.79
N TYR A 104 34.36 9.67 -23.03
CA TYR A 104 35.48 10.30 -23.64
C TYR A 104 35.67 11.72 -23.08
N ASN A 105 36.82 12.00 -22.52
CA ASN A 105 37.19 13.33 -22.02
C ASN A 105 37.98 14.09 -23.10
N ASP A 106 37.37 15.13 -23.67
CA ASP A 106 37.96 15.95 -24.73
C ASP A 106 39.25 16.70 -24.28
N VAL A 107 39.44 16.90 -22.99
CA VAL A 107 40.58 17.59 -22.44
C VAL A 107 41.79 16.65 -22.30
N THR A 108 41.53 15.44 -21.80
CA THR A 108 42.59 14.42 -21.61
C THR A 108 42.80 13.55 -22.82
N MET A 109 41.91 13.61 -23.82
CA MET A 109 41.86 12.76 -25.02
C MET A 109 41.82 11.26 -24.68
N GLN A 110 41.18 10.89 -23.57
CA GLN A 110 41.13 9.52 -23.08
C GLN A 110 39.72 9.16 -22.59
N PHE A 111 39.41 7.87 -22.60
CA PHE A 111 38.21 7.36 -21.95
C PHE A 111 38.43 7.29 -20.45
N GLU A 112 37.54 7.90 -19.69
CA GLU A 112 37.54 7.91 -18.22
C GLU A 112 36.28 7.20 -17.70
N ASN A 113 36.45 6.43 -16.62
CA ASN A 113 35.32 5.81 -15.95
C ASN A 113 34.57 6.87 -15.14
N ARG A 114 33.26 6.96 -15.33
CA ARG A 114 32.38 7.82 -14.56
C ARG A 114 31.30 7.01 -13.86
N ASP A 115 31.06 7.37 -12.61
CA ASP A 115 30.06 6.74 -11.75
C ASP A 115 28.79 7.57 -11.72
N TYR A 116 27.69 6.93 -12.02
CA TYR A 116 26.36 7.52 -12.04
C TYR A 116 25.39 6.77 -11.13
N ASN A 117 24.38 7.47 -10.63
CA ASN A 117 23.30 6.92 -9.82
C ASN A 117 21.97 7.13 -10.51
N ILE A 118 21.10 6.12 -10.45
CA ILE A 118 19.68 6.23 -10.86
C ILE A 118 18.81 5.91 -9.67
N ASP A 119 17.89 6.82 -9.35
CA ASP A 119 16.85 6.66 -8.34
C ASP A 119 15.47 6.77 -9.00
N TYR A 120 14.82 5.62 -9.20
CA TYR A 120 13.45 5.55 -9.70
C TYR A 120 12.48 5.32 -8.55
N LYS A 121 11.44 6.16 -8.47
CA LYS A 121 10.34 6.06 -7.51
C LYS A 121 8.99 6.14 -8.19
N SER A 122 8.07 5.26 -7.76
CA SER A 122 6.67 5.29 -8.16
C SER A 122 5.79 5.28 -6.90
N LYS A 123 5.05 6.35 -6.70
CA LYS A 123 4.10 6.51 -5.58
C LYS A 123 2.70 6.31 -6.14
N LYS A 124 1.91 5.43 -5.53
CA LYS A 124 0.54 5.14 -5.95
C LYS A 124 -0.40 5.40 -4.78
N LEU A 125 -1.40 6.23 -5.00
CA LEU A 125 -2.52 6.46 -4.10
C LEU A 125 -3.78 5.95 -4.77
N ARG A 126 -4.57 5.14 -4.05
CA ARG A 126 -5.87 4.64 -4.52
C ARG A 126 -6.94 5.05 -3.53
N ALA A 127 -8.08 5.48 -4.06
CA ALA A 127 -9.30 5.73 -3.30
C ALA A 127 -10.46 5.01 -4.01
N MET A 128 -11.08 4.07 -3.32
CA MET A 128 -12.07 3.16 -3.89
C MET A 128 -13.32 3.15 -3.03
N ALA A 129 -14.51 3.24 -3.65
CA ALA A 129 -15.75 2.85 -3.01
C ALA A 129 -15.77 1.33 -2.86
N ARG A 130 -16.32 0.84 -1.76
CA ARG A 130 -16.32 -0.57 -1.40
C ARG A 130 -17.70 -1.06 -1.01
N LEU A 131 -18.01 -2.30 -1.41
CA LEU A 131 -19.17 -3.07 -1.01
C LEU A 131 -18.68 -4.37 -0.39
N ASN A 132 -19.17 -4.72 0.80
CA ASN A 132 -18.87 -5.97 1.46
C ASN A 132 -20.17 -6.74 1.71
N TYR A 133 -20.10 -8.05 1.50
CA TYR A 133 -21.11 -9.00 1.93
C TYR A 133 -20.55 -9.85 3.05
N HIS A 134 -21.17 -9.75 4.23
CA HIS A 134 -20.79 -10.46 5.43
C HIS A 134 -21.56 -11.77 5.50
N PHE A 135 -20.87 -12.90 5.45
CA PHE A 135 -21.46 -14.23 5.40
C PHE A 135 -21.26 -15.05 6.68
N VAL A 136 -20.38 -14.60 7.58
CA VAL A 136 -20.24 -15.10 8.95
C VAL A 136 -20.15 -13.90 9.88
N GLN A 137 -21.09 -13.83 10.81
CA GLN A 137 -21.15 -12.77 11.81
C GLN A 137 -21.52 -13.39 13.15
N ASN A 138 -20.57 -13.35 14.07
CA ASN A 138 -20.82 -13.72 15.47
C ASN A 138 -20.04 -12.75 16.37
N ASP A 139 -20.14 -12.92 17.68
CA ASP A 139 -19.59 -12.02 18.69
C ASP A 139 -18.11 -11.68 18.47
N ARG A 140 -17.34 -12.62 17.90
CA ARG A 140 -15.88 -12.48 17.74
C ARG A 140 -15.40 -12.54 16.31
N LEU A 141 -16.19 -13.09 15.40
CA LEU A 141 -15.76 -13.35 14.03
C LEU A 141 -16.72 -12.69 13.06
N ASP A 142 -16.17 -11.89 12.17
CA ASP A 142 -16.84 -11.30 11.01
C ASP A 142 -16.06 -11.71 9.75
N ALA A 143 -16.67 -12.51 8.87
CA ALA A 143 -16.09 -12.88 7.60
C ALA A 143 -16.90 -12.31 6.45
N TYR A 144 -16.20 -11.74 5.47
CA TYR A 144 -16.82 -11.01 4.38
C TYR A 144 -16.15 -11.28 3.03
N ALA A 145 -16.91 -11.08 1.97
CA ALA A 145 -16.43 -10.93 0.60
C ALA A 145 -16.66 -9.49 0.14
N GLY A 146 -15.65 -8.87 -0.45
CA GLY A 146 -15.68 -7.46 -0.81
C GLY A 146 -15.34 -7.21 -2.28
N PHE A 147 -15.99 -6.20 -2.84
CA PHE A 147 -15.66 -5.60 -4.12
C PHE A 147 -15.41 -4.11 -3.92
N ALA A 148 -14.36 -3.59 -4.52
CA ALA A 148 -14.07 -2.16 -4.50
C ALA A 148 -13.69 -1.64 -5.89
N GLY A 149 -14.09 -0.41 -6.18
CA GLY A 149 -13.79 0.27 -7.42
C GLY A 149 -13.61 1.77 -7.21
N GLY A 150 -12.67 2.37 -7.95
CA GLY A 150 -12.39 3.78 -7.77
C GLY A 150 -11.23 4.31 -8.56
N TYR A 151 -10.60 5.34 -8.04
CA TYR A 151 -9.56 6.12 -8.68
C TYR A 151 -8.17 5.73 -8.19
N LYS A 152 -7.21 5.76 -9.10
CA LYS A 152 -5.78 5.56 -8.84
C LYS A 152 -4.97 6.73 -9.39
N ASN A 153 -4.19 7.37 -8.53
CA ASN A 153 -3.18 8.33 -8.92
C ASN A 153 -1.78 7.70 -8.83
N VAL A 154 -0.94 7.95 -9.83
CA VAL A 154 0.45 7.45 -9.87
C VAL A 154 1.37 8.62 -10.17
N ASN A 155 2.37 8.79 -9.31
CA ASN A 155 3.44 9.76 -9.49
C ASN A 155 4.76 9.00 -9.64
N ARG A 156 5.45 9.18 -10.75
CA ARG A 156 6.75 8.57 -11.03
C ARG A 156 7.80 9.65 -11.13
N SER A 157 8.96 9.40 -10.53
CA SER A 157 10.11 10.26 -10.62
C SER A 157 11.36 9.45 -10.92
N ILE A 158 12.22 10.01 -11.74
CA ILE A 158 13.57 9.53 -12.00
C ILE A 158 14.49 10.68 -11.63
N ALA A 159 15.49 10.40 -10.78
CA ALA A 159 16.58 11.32 -10.46
C ALA A 159 17.90 10.64 -10.81
N THR A 160 18.81 11.37 -11.43
CA THR A 160 20.13 10.87 -11.80
C THR A 160 21.15 12.01 -11.73
N ASN A 161 22.41 11.66 -11.47
CA ASN A 161 23.53 12.59 -11.60
C ASN A 161 24.23 12.51 -12.97
N ASP A 162 23.71 11.69 -13.89
CA ASP A 162 24.19 11.62 -15.27
C ASP A 162 23.66 12.83 -16.07
N THR A 163 24.58 13.70 -16.49
CA THR A 163 24.25 14.93 -17.22
C THR A 163 23.69 14.69 -18.63
N ASN A 164 23.78 13.47 -19.14
CA ASN A 164 23.19 13.08 -20.41
C ASN A 164 21.69 12.75 -20.29
N TYR A 165 21.15 12.65 -19.07
CA TYR A 165 19.74 12.40 -18.80
C TYR A 165 19.18 13.48 -17.90
N ASP A 166 18.00 13.97 -18.20
CA ASP A 166 17.30 14.93 -17.36
C ASP A 166 16.51 14.23 -16.25
N ASP A 167 16.52 14.81 -15.07
CA ASP A 167 15.59 14.46 -14.02
C ASP A 167 14.15 14.63 -14.51
N GLY A 168 13.33 13.62 -14.32
CA GLY A 168 11.96 13.62 -14.84
C GLY A 168 10.92 13.23 -13.80
N SER A 169 9.73 13.83 -13.93
CA SER A 169 8.56 13.38 -13.19
C SER A 169 7.35 13.27 -14.11
N ILE A 170 6.62 12.17 -14.01
CA ILE A 170 5.37 11.94 -14.73
C ILE A 170 4.27 11.71 -13.71
N ASN A 171 3.30 12.63 -13.70
CA ASN A 171 2.13 12.57 -12.85
C ASN A 171 0.93 12.02 -13.63
N GLY A 172 0.21 11.12 -13.00
CA GLY A 172 -0.98 10.49 -13.55
C GLY A 172 -0.78 9.02 -13.92
N ALA A 173 -1.88 8.31 -14.00
CA ALA A 173 -1.93 6.93 -14.48
C ALA A 173 -2.49 6.92 -15.90
N LEU A 174 -1.96 6.07 -16.78
CA LEU A 174 -2.50 5.87 -18.12
C LEU A 174 -3.99 5.45 -18.07
N ILE A 175 -4.32 4.58 -17.11
CA ILE A 175 -5.69 4.20 -16.77
C ILE A 175 -5.89 4.50 -15.28
N PRO A 176 -6.60 5.58 -14.91
CA PRO A 176 -6.72 6.02 -13.53
C PRO A 176 -7.78 5.23 -12.72
N VAL A 177 -8.23 4.09 -13.23
CA VAL A 177 -9.20 3.21 -12.57
C VAL A 177 -8.49 2.14 -11.76
N SER A 178 -9.02 1.84 -10.59
CA SER A 178 -8.60 0.73 -9.72
C SER A 178 -9.83 -0.05 -9.30
N PHE A 179 -9.69 -1.37 -9.23
CA PHE A 179 -10.71 -2.26 -8.67
C PHE A 179 -10.06 -3.37 -7.87
N ARG A 180 -10.78 -3.92 -6.89
CA ARG A 180 -10.33 -4.98 -6.01
C ARG A 180 -11.48 -5.94 -5.71
N ILE A 181 -11.18 -7.23 -5.72
CA ILE A 181 -12.04 -8.29 -5.20
C ILE A 181 -11.29 -8.95 -4.06
N ALA A 182 -11.95 -9.17 -2.94
CA ALA A 182 -11.30 -9.69 -1.75
C ALA A 182 -12.22 -10.56 -0.90
N VAL A 183 -11.61 -11.43 -0.11
CA VAL A 183 -12.25 -12.16 0.99
C VAL A 183 -11.44 -11.90 2.24
N GLY A 184 -12.10 -11.55 3.31
CA GLY A 184 -11.44 -11.18 4.57
C GLY A 184 -12.19 -11.66 5.80
N THR A 185 -11.49 -11.55 6.91
CA THR A 185 -12.04 -11.82 8.23
C THR A 185 -11.53 -10.81 9.24
N ARG A 186 -12.39 -10.46 10.20
CA ARG A 186 -12.06 -9.70 11.40
C ARG A 186 -12.29 -10.58 12.60
N ILE A 187 -11.32 -10.59 13.51
CA ILE A 187 -11.37 -11.35 14.77
C ILE A 187 -11.32 -10.34 15.90
N TYR A 188 -12.42 -10.16 16.59
CA TYR A 188 -12.55 -9.19 17.68
C TYR A 188 -12.05 -9.78 19.00
N PHE A 189 -11.07 -9.11 19.63
CA PHE A 189 -10.51 -9.45 20.94
C PHE A 189 -11.33 -8.84 22.08
N THR A 190 -11.96 -7.70 21.79
CA THR A 190 -12.91 -7.00 22.66
C THR A 190 -14.18 -6.75 21.86
N ASN A 191 -15.19 -6.14 22.47
CA ASN A 191 -16.43 -5.77 21.80
C ASN A 191 -16.22 -4.89 20.55
N ASN A 192 -15.16 -4.06 20.57
CA ASN A 192 -14.95 -3.02 19.58
C ASN A 192 -13.64 -3.16 18.81
N ILE A 193 -12.63 -3.87 19.33
CA ILE A 193 -11.29 -3.92 18.73
C ILE A 193 -10.91 -5.35 18.38
N GLY A 194 -10.41 -5.52 17.17
CA GLY A 194 -9.98 -6.81 16.63
C GLY A 194 -8.79 -6.67 15.68
N GLY A 195 -8.35 -7.80 15.19
CA GLY A 195 -7.44 -7.91 14.06
C GLY A 195 -8.21 -8.18 12.76
N MET A 196 -7.67 -7.78 11.63
CA MET A 196 -8.20 -8.10 10.32
C MET A 196 -7.14 -8.78 9.44
N ILE A 197 -7.61 -9.72 8.62
CA ILE A 197 -6.82 -10.34 7.55
C ILE A 197 -7.69 -10.40 6.30
N GLU A 198 -7.13 -10.02 5.15
CA GLU A 198 -7.82 -10.03 3.87
C GLU A 198 -6.90 -10.54 2.75
N LEU A 199 -7.42 -11.47 1.96
CA LEU A 199 -6.83 -11.88 0.67
C LEU A 199 -7.61 -11.22 -0.45
N GLY A 200 -6.91 -10.60 -1.40
CA GLY A 200 -7.59 -9.93 -2.50
C GLY A 200 -6.73 -9.78 -3.75
N ALA A 201 -7.40 -9.63 -4.87
CA ALA A 201 -6.78 -9.38 -6.17
C ALA A 201 -7.19 -8.00 -6.71
N GLY A 202 -6.28 -7.36 -7.45
CA GLY A 202 -6.50 -6.03 -8.03
C GLY A 202 -5.81 -4.92 -7.24
N GLY A 203 -6.49 -3.80 -6.99
CA GLY A 203 -5.94 -2.57 -6.42
C GLY A 203 -5.43 -2.70 -4.99
N GLY A 204 -4.15 -2.96 -4.80
CA GLY A 204 -3.50 -3.13 -3.51
C GLY A 204 -2.73 -4.44 -3.39
N ALA A 205 -2.30 -4.78 -2.18
CA ALA A 205 -1.56 -6.01 -1.90
C ALA A 205 -2.46 -7.25 -1.94
N LEU A 206 -1.86 -8.41 -2.20
CA LEU A 206 -2.55 -9.70 -2.17
C LEU A 206 -3.07 -10.03 -0.76
N LEU A 207 -2.21 -9.94 0.23
CA LEU A 207 -2.52 -10.15 1.63
C LEU A 207 -2.47 -8.82 2.36
N GLN A 208 -3.53 -8.49 3.08
CA GLN A 208 -3.61 -7.34 3.97
C GLN A 208 -3.90 -7.83 5.39
N PHE A 209 -3.28 -7.20 6.38
CA PHE A 209 -3.48 -7.50 7.80
C PHE A 209 -3.36 -6.22 8.61
N GLY A 210 -4.10 -6.14 9.69
CA GLY A 210 -4.14 -4.93 10.48
C GLY A 210 -5.07 -4.99 11.67
N LEU A 211 -5.47 -3.82 12.13
CA LEU A 211 -6.41 -3.65 13.21
C LEU A 211 -7.77 -3.20 12.68
N SER A 212 -8.81 -3.65 13.35
CA SER A 212 -10.20 -3.28 13.08
C SER A 212 -10.84 -2.75 14.34
N ALA A 213 -11.65 -1.70 14.20
CA ALA A 213 -12.48 -1.18 15.27
C ALA A 213 -13.92 -1.03 14.78
N LYS A 214 -14.90 -1.47 15.59
CA LYS A 214 -16.32 -1.32 15.30
C LYS A 214 -17.03 -0.50 16.36
N PHE A 215 -18.06 0.26 15.96
CA PHE A 215 -18.82 1.18 16.79
C PHE A 215 -20.30 1.08 16.48
#